data_02fe593f40e2e53b8fc2aca14592fea7
#
_entry.id   02fe593f40e2e53b8fc2aca14592fea7
#
_cell.length_a   1.000
_cell.length_b   1.000
_cell.length_c   1.000
_cell.angle_alpha   90.00
_cell.angle_beta   90.00
_cell.angle_gamma   90.00
#
_symmetry.space_group_name_H-M   'P 1'
#
loop_
_entity.id
_entity.type
_entity.pdbx_description
1 polymer ?
#
loop_
_entity_poly.entity_id
_entity_poly.type
_entity_poly.pdbx_seq_one_letter_code
_entity_poly.pdbx_strand_id
1 'polypeptide(L)'
;MRMSQLFGQTLREAPADVEVTSHKMLLRAGCIRQLGTGIFSYLPIGWRAVEKISAIIRQEIERIGGQELLMPVVNTADIWKDSGRWDVIGPELTRFKDRQERDLVLAMTHEEAVSDLVRQEIRSYRQLPRLVYHLQTKWRDDPRPRAGLIRVRQFIMKASYSLDRDEALLDLQYDRHFEAYHRIFARCGLDVLAVKSDVGMMGGKVAHEF
;
A
#
# COMPACT_ATOMS: atom_id res chain seq x y z
N MET A 1 -24.45 15.56 2.39
CA MET A 1 -25.15 14.34 1.94
C MET A 1 -26.12 13.93 3.04
N ARG A 2 -27.38 13.70 2.72
CA ARG A 2 -28.38 13.22 3.71
C ARG A 2 -28.29 11.69 3.83
N MET A 3 -28.38 11.17 5.05
CA MET A 3 -28.33 9.72 5.28
C MET A 3 -29.42 8.95 4.52
N SER A 4 -30.61 9.55 4.36
CA SER A 4 -31.71 8.94 3.59
C SER A 4 -31.46 8.82 2.09
N GLN A 5 -30.41 9.47 1.57
CA GLN A 5 -30.02 9.45 0.16
C GLN A 5 -28.66 8.73 -0.05
N LEU A 6 -28.09 8.18 1.04
CA LEU A 6 -26.80 7.52 0.97
C LEU A 6 -26.93 6.19 0.23
N PHE A 7 -26.05 5.96 -0.74
CA PHE A 7 -25.95 4.66 -1.39
C PHE A 7 -25.39 3.62 -0.41
N GLY A 8 -26.07 2.50 -0.31
CA GLY A 8 -25.78 1.42 0.63
C GLY A 8 -26.73 1.42 1.83
N GLN A 9 -26.86 0.27 2.44
CA GLN A 9 -27.73 0.06 3.61
C GLN A 9 -26.90 -0.48 4.77
N THR A 10 -27.28 -0.10 5.98
CA THR A 10 -26.80 -0.75 7.20
C THR A 10 -27.44 -2.14 7.33
N LEU A 11 -26.71 -3.08 7.92
CA LEU A 11 -27.22 -4.41 8.19
C LEU A 11 -27.53 -4.54 9.69
N ARG A 12 -28.67 -5.16 9.99
CA ARG A 12 -29.04 -5.45 11.37
C ARG A 12 -28.09 -6.47 12.00
N GLU A 13 -27.72 -7.48 11.21
CA GLU A 13 -26.80 -8.55 11.60
C GLU A 13 -25.67 -8.69 10.59
N ALA A 14 -24.53 -9.15 11.03
CA ALA A 14 -23.43 -9.52 10.14
C ALA A 14 -23.67 -10.93 9.56
N PRO A 15 -23.12 -11.24 8.37
CA PRO A 15 -23.13 -12.61 7.87
C PRO A 15 -22.54 -13.60 8.89
N ALA A 16 -23.10 -14.81 8.93
CA ALA A 16 -22.76 -15.80 9.97
C ALA A 16 -21.30 -16.28 9.92
N ASP A 17 -20.68 -16.23 8.76
CA ASP A 17 -19.29 -16.62 8.50
C ASP A 17 -18.26 -15.56 8.90
N VAL A 18 -18.70 -14.39 9.37
CA VAL A 18 -17.81 -13.29 9.78
C VAL A 18 -17.56 -13.38 11.28
N GLU A 19 -16.32 -13.59 11.68
CA GLU A 19 -15.95 -13.77 13.10
C GLU A 19 -15.43 -12.48 13.75
N VAL A 20 -14.53 -11.76 13.05
CA VAL A 20 -13.80 -10.61 13.60
C VAL A 20 -14.71 -9.40 13.77
N THR A 21 -14.65 -8.76 14.94
CA THR A 21 -15.52 -7.64 15.33
C THR A 21 -15.40 -6.45 14.36
N SER A 22 -14.20 -6.07 13.96
CA SER A 22 -14.00 -4.97 13.01
C SER A 22 -14.66 -5.25 11.65
N HIS A 23 -14.57 -6.48 11.16
CA HIS A 23 -15.22 -6.90 9.92
C HIS A 23 -16.74 -6.85 10.04
N LYS A 24 -17.30 -7.40 11.15
CA LYS A 24 -18.74 -7.31 11.46
C LYS A 24 -19.24 -5.87 11.44
N MET A 25 -18.53 -4.98 12.12
CA MET A 25 -18.93 -3.58 12.24
C MET A 25 -18.85 -2.84 10.91
N LEU A 26 -17.82 -3.06 10.11
CA LEU A 26 -17.66 -2.44 8.78
C LEU A 26 -18.79 -2.88 7.81
N LEU A 27 -19.17 -4.16 7.83
CA LEU A 27 -20.30 -4.66 7.03
C LEU A 27 -21.63 -4.09 7.52
N ARG A 28 -21.88 -4.14 8.84
CA ARG A 28 -23.13 -3.64 9.43
C ARG A 28 -23.30 -2.13 9.22
N ALA A 29 -22.24 -1.36 9.37
CA ALA A 29 -22.27 0.09 9.16
C ALA A 29 -22.42 0.48 7.68
N GLY A 30 -22.37 -0.46 6.75
CA GLY A 30 -22.42 -0.14 5.33
C GLY A 30 -21.14 0.55 4.82
N CYS A 31 -20.00 0.24 5.42
CA CYS A 31 -18.70 0.76 4.97
C CYS A 31 -18.13 -0.04 3.80
N ILE A 32 -18.30 -1.35 3.82
CA ILE A 32 -17.76 -2.27 2.81
C ILE A 32 -18.78 -3.32 2.39
N ARG A 33 -18.52 -3.92 1.21
CA ARG A 33 -19.16 -5.17 0.76
C ARG A 33 -18.12 -6.08 0.16
N GLN A 34 -18.23 -7.36 0.45
CA GLN A 34 -17.34 -8.37 -0.11
C GLN A 34 -17.76 -8.69 -1.54
N LEU A 35 -16.83 -8.63 -2.47
CA LEU A 35 -16.99 -9.10 -3.84
C LEU A 35 -16.49 -10.55 -4.00
N GLY A 36 -15.40 -10.85 -3.33
CA GLY A 36 -14.79 -12.19 -3.29
C GLY A 36 -13.86 -12.28 -2.09
N THR A 37 -13.29 -13.45 -1.84
CA THR A 37 -12.41 -13.70 -0.70
C THR A 37 -11.19 -12.78 -0.74
N GLY A 38 -11.08 -11.85 0.21
CA GLY A 38 -10.03 -10.83 0.26
C GLY A 38 -10.18 -9.69 -0.75
N ILE A 39 -11.37 -9.53 -1.36
CA ILE A 39 -11.67 -8.47 -2.32
C ILE A 39 -12.94 -7.75 -1.87
N PHE A 40 -12.82 -6.44 -1.60
CA PHE A 40 -13.90 -5.65 -1.03
C PHE A 40 -14.17 -4.39 -1.84
N SER A 41 -15.46 -4.05 -1.97
CA SER A 41 -15.92 -2.74 -2.42
C SER A 41 -16.08 -1.83 -1.21
N TYR A 42 -15.58 -0.60 -1.31
CA TYR A 42 -15.81 0.44 -0.30
C TYR A 42 -17.07 1.22 -0.69
N LEU A 43 -18.05 1.25 0.21
CA LEU A 43 -19.23 2.08 0.04
C LEU A 43 -18.94 3.53 0.45
N PRO A 44 -19.82 4.51 0.14
CA PRO A 44 -19.49 5.94 0.32
C PRO A 44 -18.98 6.33 1.70
N ILE A 45 -19.51 5.75 2.78
CA ILE A 45 -19.03 6.03 4.14
C ILE A 45 -17.62 5.47 4.35
N GLY A 46 -17.41 4.21 3.95
CA GLY A 46 -16.09 3.56 4.04
C GLY A 46 -15.05 4.27 3.19
N TRP A 47 -15.41 4.66 1.98
CA TRP A 47 -14.52 5.41 1.09
C TRP A 47 -14.11 6.77 1.67
N ARG A 48 -15.04 7.51 2.24
CA ARG A 48 -14.73 8.78 2.93
C ARG A 48 -13.78 8.61 4.11
N ALA A 49 -13.86 7.49 4.83
CA ALA A 49 -12.89 7.18 5.88
C ALA A 49 -11.50 6.91 5.30
N VAL A 50 -11.41 6.12 4.22
CA VAL A 50 -10.15 5.88 3.48
C VAL A 50 -9.55 7.20 2.99
N GLU A 51 -10.36 8.09 2.41
CA GLU A 51 -9.91 9.40 1.92
C GLU A 51 -9.35 10.29 3.05
N LYS A 52 -9.99 10.30 4.23
CA LYS A 52 -9.49 11.04 5.40
C LYS A 52 -8.15 10.50 5.89
N ILE A 53 -8.02 9.18 6.00
CA ILE A 53 -6.77 8.53 6.38
C ILE A 53 -5.68 8.84 5.33
N SER A 54 -6.02 8.74 4.06
CA SER A 54 -5.11 9.07 2.95
C SER A 54 -4.63 10.52 3.01
N ALA A 55 -5.52 11.46 3.36
CA ALA A 55 -5.16 12.87 3.53
C ALA A 55 -4.18 13.08 4.69
N ILE A 56 -4.35 12.38 5.81
CA ILE A 56 -3.40 12.41 6.94
C ILE A 56 -2.04 11.89 6.48
N ILE A 57 -2.01 10.76 5.78
CA ILE A 57 -0.77 10.16 5.28
C ILE A 57 -0.05 11.12 4.32
N ARG A 58 -0.76 11.71 3.35
CA ARG A 58 -0.20 12.70 2.41
C ARG A 58 0.47 13.84 3.15
N GLN A 59 -0.24 14.49 4.05
CA GLN A 59 0.27 15.63 4.81
C GLN A 59 1.53 15.31 5.59
N GLU A 60 1.63 14.14 6.22
CA GLU A 60 2.81 13.78 7.01
C GLU A 60 4.00 13.35 6.12
N ILE A 61 3.75 12.72 4.98
CA ILE A 61 4.83 12.37 4.04
C ILE A 61 5.31 13.59 3.27
N GLU A 62 4.42 14.48 2.85
CA GLU A 62 4.79 15.77 2.24
C GLU A 62 5.59 16.65 3.19
N ARG A 63 5.24 16.64 4.48
CA ARG A 63 5.97 17.38 5.53
C ARG A 63 7.44 16.99 5.65
N ILE A 64 7.79 15.75 5.30
CA ILE A 64 9.18 15.28 5.28
C ILE A 64 9.83 15.37 3.89
N GLY A 65 9.18 16.07 2.95
CA GLY A 65 9.68 16.33 1.61
C GLY A 65 9.23 15.36 0.52
N GLY A 66 8.21 14.53 0.81
CA GLY A 66 7.66 13.56 -0.15
C GLY A 66 6.93 14.25 -1.30
N GLN A 67 7.11 13.73 -2.51
CA GLN A 67 6.40 14.13 -3.71
C GLN A 67 5.51 12.97 -4.18
N GLU A 68 4.20 13.22 -4.27
CA GLU A 68 3.26 12.18 -4.70
C GLU A 68 3.37 11.93 -6.19
N LEU A 69 3.34 10.66 -6.57
CA LEU A 69 3.23 10.22 -7.95
C LEU A 69 2.21 9.08 -8.06
N LEU A 70 1.82 8.73 -9.27
CA LEU A 70 0.94 7.61 -9.56
C LEU A 70 1.67 6.62 -10.48
N MET A 71 1.74 5.37 -10.04
CA MET A 71 2.40 4.30 -10.78
C MET A 71 1.37 3.35 -11.43
N PRO A 72 1.67 2.71 -12.55
CA PRO A 72 0.79 1.72 -13.14
C PRO A 72 0.69 0.46 -12.26
N VAL A 73 -0.53 -0.05 -12.06
CA VAL A 73 -0.73 -1.33 -11.34
C VAL A 73 -0.34 -2.53 -12.17
N VAL A 74 -0.43 -2.41 -13.48
CA VAL A 74 0.06 -3.42 -14.43
C VAL A 74 1.48 -3.06 -14.83
N ASN A 75 2.41 -3.95 -14.58
CA ASN A 75 3.81 -3.78 -14.94
C ASN A 75 4.21 -4.78 -16.03
N THR A 76 5.21 -4.41 -16.84
CA THR A 76 5.86 -5.33 -17.77
C THR A 76 6.72 -6.33 -16.98
N ALA A 77 6.80 -7.56 -17.47
CA ALA A 77 7.63 -8.58 -16.83
C ALA A 77 9.14 -8.24 -16.87
N ASP A 78 9.57 -7.42 -17.82
CA ASP A 78 10.99 -7.13 -18.04
C ASP A 78 11.65 -6.50 -16.81
N ILE A 79 11.00 -5.50 -16.18
CA ILE A 79 11.53 -4.85 -14.97
C ILE A 79 11.63 -5.83 -13.78
N TRP A 80 10.77 -6.85 -13.74
CA TRP A 80 10.79 -7.90 -12.71
C TRP A 80 11.84 -8.96 -12.99
N LYS A 81 12.10 -9.24 -14.27
CA LYS A 81 13.20 -10.11 -14.72
C LYS A 81 14.54 -9.44 -14.46
N ASP A 82 14.66 -8.14 -14.76
CA ASP A 82 15.87 -7.35 -14.52
C ASP A 82 16.25 -7.31 -13.03
N SER A 83 15.28 -7.24 -12.13
CA SER A 83 15.51 -7.28 -10.67
C SER A 83 15.78 -8.70 -10.13
N GLY A 84 15.58 -9.73 -10.94
CA GLY A 84 15.66 -11.14 -10.54
C GLY A 84 14.45 -11.62 -9.71
N ARG A 85 13.49 -10.75 -9.40
CA ARG A 85 12.33 -11.09 -8.56
C ARG A 85 11.24 -11.86 -9.32
N TRP A 86 11.29 -11.87 -10.64
CA TRP A 86 10.37 -12.66 -11.45
C TRP A 86 10.38 -14.15 -11.09
N ASP A 87 11.56 -14.72 -10.84
CA ASP A 87 11.72 -16.15 -10.57
C ASP A 87 11.70 -16.48 -9.07
N VAL A 88 12.04 -15.49 -8.21
CA VAL A 88 12.14 -15.68 -6.76
C VAL A 88 10.78 -15.58 -6.08
N ILE A 89 9.89 -14.68 -6.55
CA ILE A 89 8.58 -14.54 -5.95
C ILE A 89 7.66 -15.67 -6.43
N GLY A 90 6.99 -16.29 -5.48
CA GLY A 90 6.08 -17.40 -5.72
C GLY A 90 4.76 -16.99 -6.41
N PRO A 91 3.71 -17.80 -6.28
CA PRO A 91 2.41 -17.60 -6.93
C PRO A 91 1.66 -16.36 -6.43
N GLU A 92 2.11 -15.73 -5.36
CA GLU A 92 1.56 -14.46 -4.86
C GLU A 92 1.70 -13.31 -5.87
N LEU A 93 2.70 -13.37 -6.77
CA LEU A 93 2.84 -12.48 -7.89
C LEU A 93 1.98 -12.99 -9.05
N THR A 94 0.87 -12.33 -9.30
CA THR A 94 -0.03 -12.68 -10.40
C THR A 94 0.59 -12.28 -11.74
N ARG A 95 0.90 -13.27 -12.54
CA ARG A 95 1.45 -13.16 -13.89
C ARG A 95 0.36 -13.45 -14.91
N PHE A 96 0.35 -12.71 -16.01
CA PHE A 96 -0.59 -12.92 -17.09
C PHE A 96 0.01 -12.43 -18.41
N LYS A 97 -0.69 -12.69 -19.51
CA LYS A 97 -0.28 -12.23 -20.84
C LYS A 97 -1.29 -11.23 -21.40
N ASP A 98 -0.78 -10.28 -22.14
CA ASP A 98 -1.64 -9.41 -22.93
C ASP A 98 -2.07 -10.09 -24.26
N ARG A 99 -2.83 -9.36 -25.08
CA ARG A 99 -3.30 -9.88 -26.38
C ARG A 99 -2.17 -10.13 -27.38
N GLN A 100 -0.97 -9.64 -27.12
CA GLN A 100 0.23 -9.82 -27.95
C GLN A 100 1.18 -10.87 -27.35
N GLU A 101 0.67 -11.68 -26.43
CA GLU A 101 1.44 -12.73 -25.72
C GLU A 101 2.61 -12.18 -24.88
N ARG A 102 2.64 -10.89 -24.55
CA ARG A 102 3.67 -10.30 -23.71
C ARG A 102 3.37 -10.58 -22.24
N ASP A 103 4.40 -10.96 -21.48
CA ASP A 103 4.29 -11.22 -20.06
C ASP A 103 4.09 -9.93 -19.28
N LEU A 104 3.09 -9.91 -18.42
CA LEU A 104 2.73 -8.82 -17.52
C LEU A 104 2.52 -9.34 -16.09
N VAL A 105 2.55 -8.41 -15.14
CA VAL A 105 2.22 -8.71 -13.73
C VAL A 105 1.26 -7.67 -13.15
N LEU A 106 0.45 -8.08 -12.18
CA LEU A 106 -0.20 -7.17 -11.27
C LEU A 106 0.76 -6.84 -10.13
N ALA A 107 1.07 -5.55 -9.96
CA ALA A 107 2.06 -5.10 -9.00
C ALA A 107 1.64 -5.43 -7.56
N MET A 108 2.41 -6.29 -6.92
CA MET A 108 2.31 -6.54 -5.47
C MET A 108 3.09 -5.50 -4.67
N THR A 109 4.10 -4.91 -5.29
CA THR A 109 4.93 -3.78 -4.86
C THR A 109 5.32 -2.96 -6.09
N HIS A 110 6.03 -1.84 -5.95
CA HIS A 110 6.40 -1.01 -7.10
C HIS A 110 7.89 -0.62 -7.11
N GLU A 111 8.73 -1.32 -6.39
CA GLU A 111 10.16 -1.04 -6.35
C GLU A 111 10.77 -1.08 -7.75
N GLU A 112 10.41 -2.09 -8.55
CA GLU A 112 10.88 -2.25 -9.92
C GLU A 112 10.45 -1.07 -10.80
N ALA A 113 9.17 -0.72 -10.74
CA ALA A 113 8.62 0.37 -11.54
C ALA A 113 9.18 1.74 -11.14
N VAL A 114 9.36 1.98 -9.84
CA VAL A 114 9.98 3.22 -9.34
C VAL A 114 11.45 3.27 -9.71
N SER A 115 12.19 2.15 -9.60
CA SER A 115 13.60 2.10 -9.98
C SER A 115 13.79 2.37 -11.48
N ASP A 116 12.89 1.84 -12.31
CA ASP A 116 12.93 2.12 -13.75
C ASP A 116 12.65 3.61 -14.06
N LEU A 117 11.63 4.20 -13.40
CA LEU A 117 11.35 5.63 -13.53
C LEU A 117 12.54 6.48 -13.05
N VAL A 118 13.13 6.17 -11.90
CA VAL A 118 14.29 6.88 -11.34
C VAL A 118 15.48 6.84 -12.28
N ARG A 119 15.74 5.68 -12.90
CA ARG A 119 16.82 5.53 -13.91
C ARG A 119 16.63 6.46 -15.11
N GLN A 120 15.38 6.79 -15.44
CA GLN A 120 15.05 7.69 -16.54
C GLN A 120 15.16 9.17 -16.14
N GLU A 121 14.76 9.52 -14.91
CA GLU A 121 14.61 10.90 -14.44
C GLU A 121 15.86 11.44 -13.74
N ILE A 122 16.59 10.61 -12.99
CA ILE A 122 17.78 11.03 -12.25
C ILE A 122 19.04 10.83 -13.11
N ARG A 123 19.58 11.94 -13.60
CA ARG A 123 20.77 11.97 -14.48
C ARG A 123 22.05 12.37 -13.75
N SER A 124 21.95 12.88 -12.52
CA SER A 124 23.09 13.35 -11.76
C SER A 124 22.84 13.21 -10.26
N TYR A 125 23.91 12.86 -9.52
CA TYR A 125 23.89 12.85 -8.06
C TYR A 125 23.48 14.20 -7.43
N ARG A 126 23.62 15.30 -8.18
CA ARG A 126 23.21 16.65 -7.73
C ARG A 126 21.68 16.78 -7.62
N GLN A 127 20.92 15.90 -8.23
CA GLN A 127 19.47 15.85 -8.13
C GLN A 127 19.00 15.16 -6.83
N LEU A 128 19.91 14.51 -6.10
CA LEU A 128 19.65 13.83 -4.84
C LEU A 128 19.94 14.76 -3.63
N PRO A 129 19.27 14.59 -2.49
CA PRO A 129 18.27 13.55 -2.22
C PRO A 129 16.90 13.85 -2.85
N ARG A 130 16.09 12.82 -3.04
CA ARG A 130 14.68 12.91 -3.43
C ARG A 130 13.85 11.92 -2.63
N LEU A 131 12.62 12.29 -2.36
CA LEU A 131 11.62 11.43 -1.74
C LEU A 131 10.38 11.42 -2.61
N VAL A 132 10.01 10.26 -3.11
CA VAL A 132 8.76 10.07 -3.86
C VAL A 132 7.88 9.06 -3.15
N TYR A 133 6.57 9.21 -3.28
CA TYR A 133 5.63 8.28 -2.67
C TYR A 133 4.35 8.16 -3.48
N HIS A 134 3.57 7.14 -3.21
CA HIS A 134 2.22 6.99 -3.75
C HIS A 134 1.27 6.33 -2.75
N LEU A 135 -0.01 6.61 -2.92
CA LEU A 135 -1.11 5.85 -2.34
C LEU A 135 -1.82 5.13 -3.49
N GLN A 136 -1.68 3.83 -3.55
CA GLN A 136 -2.08 3.09 -4.73
C GLN A 136 -2.56 1.69 -4.42
N THR A 137 -3.47 1.20 -5.28
CA THR A 137 -3.92 -0.19 -5.26
C THR A 137 -2.75 -1.13 -5.51
N LYS A 138 -2.66 -2.15 -4.67
CA LYS A 138 -1.77 -3.30 -4.80
C LYS A 138 -2.61 -4.55 -4.92
N TRP A 139 -2.04 -5.54 -5.58
CA TRP A 139 -2.62 -6.87 -5.66
C TRP A 139 -1.61 -7.91 -5.20
N ARG A 140 -2.02 -8.75 -4.26
CA ARG A 140 -1.25 -9.92 -3.82
C ARG A 140 -2.19 -11.11 -3.82
N ASP A 141 -1.88 -12.16 -4.57
CA ASP A 141 -2.67 -13.38 -4.55
C ASP A 141 -2.40 -14.17 -3.27
N ASP A 142 -2.81 -13.57 -2.15
CA ASP A 142 -2.62 -14.16 -0.82
C ASP A 142 -3.44 -15.46 -0.70
N PRO A 143 -2.80 -16.58 -0.32
CA PRO A 143 -3.47 -17.88 -0.20
C PRO A 143 -4.46 -17.96 0.96
N ARG A 144 -4.37 -17.06 1.95
CA ARG A 144 -5.17 -17.08 3.18
C ARG A 144 -5.67 -15.70 3.60
N PRO A 145 -6.45 -15.00 2.75
CA PRO A 145 -7.06 -13.74 3.17
C PRO A 145 -8.04 -14.00 4.31
N ARG A 146 -8.04 -13.11 5.31
CA ARG A 146 -8.84 -13.29 6.53
C ARG A 146 -9.02 -11.99 7.30
N ALA A 147 -9.90 -12.01 8.28
CA ALA A 147 -10.14 -10.90 9.22
C ALA A 147 -10.57 -9.59 8.52
N GLY A 148 -11.45 -9.70 7.50
CA GLY A 148 -11.97 -8.54 6.78
C GLY A 148 -10.87 -7.78 6.05
N LEU A 149 -10.68 -6.50 6.39
CA LEU A 149 -9.68 -5.64 5.76
C LEU A 149 -8.26 -5.81 6.30
N ILE A 150 -8.02 -6.67 7.30
CA ILE A 150 -6.69 -6.85 7.90
C ILE A 150 -5.76 -7.61 6.95
N ARG A 151 -6.24 -8.67 6.32
CA ARG A 151 -5.46 -9.44 5.35
C ARG A 151 -6.29 -9.71 4.10
N VAL A 152 -5.99 -8.99 3.06
CA VAL A 152 -6.75 -8.94 1.81
C VAL A 152 -5.85 -9.18 0.60
N ARG A 153 -6.47 -9.44 -0.56
CA ARG A 153 -5.75 -9.57 -1.84
C ARG A 153 -5.58 -8.23 -2.56
N GLN A 154 -6.60 -7.40 -2.52
CA GLN A 154 -6.56 -6.06 -3.11
C GLN A 154 -6.67 -5.01 -2.00
N PHE A 155 -5.75 -4.04 -1.97
CA PHE A 155 -5.72 -3.00 -0.96
C PHE A 155 -5.01 -1.74 -1.48
N ILE A 156 -5.25 -0.63 -0.78
CA ILE A 156 -4.52 0.62 -1.02
C ILE A 156 -3.34 0.67 -0.07
N MET A 157 -2.14 0.85 -0.61
CA MET A 157 -0.91 0.96 0.16
C MET A 157 -0.25 2.31 -0.09
N LYS A 158 0.19 2.97 0.98
CA LYS A 158 1.21 4.00 0.87
C LYS A 158 2.56 3.32 0.72
N ALA A 159 3.28 3.61 -0.34
CA ALA A 159 4.67 3.25 -0.49
C ALA A 159 5.50 4.51 -0.71
N SER A 160 6.66 4.60 -0.09
CA SER A 160 7.54 5.78 -0.11
C SER A 160 8.96 5.31 -0.37
N TYR A 161 9.67 6.02 -1.25
CA TYR A 161 10.99 5.66 -1.74
C TYR A 161 11.91 6.85 -1.58
N SER A 162 12.92 6.72 -0.72
CA SER A 162 13.97 7.70 -0.60
C SER A 162 15.13 7.37 -1.54
N LEU A 163 15.67 8.39 -2.17
CA LEU A 163 16.73 8.31 -3.14
C LEU A 163 17.86 9.20 -2.60
N ASP A 164 18.84 8.58 -1.97
CA ASP A 164 19.88 9.26 -1.21
C ASP A 164 21.25 9.05 -1.85
N ARG A 165 22.21 9.94 -1.54
CA ARG A 165 23.57 9.85 -2.08
C ARG A 165 24.47 8.90 -1.32
N ASP A 166 24.16 8.71 -0.04
CA ASP A 166 24.96 7.93 0.89
C ASP A 166 24.11 7.37 2.02
N GLU A 167 24.68 6.44 2.80
CA GLU A 167 23.99 5.78 3.90
C GLU A 167 23.57 6.75 5.01
N ALA A 168 24.35 7.79 5.30
CA ALA A 168 24.03 8.76 6.34
C ALA A 168 22.75 9.56 6.01
N LEU A 169 22.54 9.91 4.74
CA LEU A 169 21.31 10.54 4.28
C LEU A 169 20.14 9.58 4.28
N LEU A 170 20.37 8.30 3.94
CA LEU A 170 19.36 7.25 4.02
C LEU A 170 18.89 7.06 5.47
N ASP A 171 19.82 6.96 6.43
CA ASP A 171 19.49 6.83 7.86
C ASP A 171 18.68 8.04 8.35
N LEU A 172 19.10 9.26 7.99
CA LEU A 172 18.35 10.47 8.32
C LEU A 172 16.92 10.45 7.74
N GLN A 173 16.77 9.98 6.51
CA GLN A 173 15.46 9.88 5.88
C GLN A 173 14.61 8.76 6.49
N TYR A 174 15.23 7.68 6.95
CA TYR A 174 14.57 6.61 7.69
C TYR A 174 14.00 7.15 9.02
N ASP A 175 14.79 7.89 9.79
CA ASP A 175 14.35 8.52 11.04
C ASP A 175 13.18 9.50 10.81
N ARG A 176 13.21 10.29 9.75
CA ARG A 176 12.10 11.17 9.37
C ARG A 176 10.82 10.39 9.07
N HIS A 177 10.92 9.23 8.41
CA HIS A 177 9.78 8.35 8.19
C HIS A 177 9.27 7.75 9.50
N PHE A 178 10.17 7.30 10.36
CA PHE A 178 9.82 6.76 11.67
C PHE A 178 8.97 7.74 12.48
N GLU A 179 9.42 8.99 12.57
CA GLU A 179 8.66 10.06 13.22
C GLU A 179 7.34 10.39 12.49
N ALA A 180 7.33 10.35 11.17
CA ALA A 180 6.12 10.59 10.38
C ALA A 180 5.07 9.50 10.64
N TYR A 181 5.47 8.24 10.76
CA TYR A 181 4.54 7.16 11.09
C TYR A 181 3.92 7.32 12.48
N HIS A 182 4.69 7.67 13.50
CA HIS A 182 4.12 7.96 14.82
C HIS A 182 3.05 9.07 14.74
N ARG A 183 3.31 10.14 14.01
CA ARG A 183 2.32 11.21 13.80
C ARG A 183 1.09 10.75 13.02
N ILE A 184 1.27 9.93 11.98
CA ILE A 184 0.17 9.36 11.18
C ILE A 184 -0.77 8.55 12.08
N PHE A 185 -0.22 7.61 12.86
CA PHE A 185 -1.02 6.75 13.73
C PHE A 185 -1.70 7.57 14.85
N ALA A 186 -0.99 8.48 15.50
CA ALA A 186 -1.57 9.35 16.51
C ALA A 186 -2.74 10.20 15.96
N ARG A 187 -2.60 10.76 14.73
CA ARG A 187 -3.68 11.50 14.05
C ARG A 187 -4.84 10.62 13.63
N CYS A 188 -4.61 9.33 13.45
CA CYS A 188 -5.67 8.34 13.23
C CYS A 188 -6.31 7.84 14.53
N GLY A 189 -5.85 8.31 15.69
CA GLY A 189 -6.35 7.91 17.01
C GLY A 189 -5.87 6.52 17.45
N LEU A 190 -4.71 6.09 16.97
CA LEU A 190 -4.10 4.79 17.29
C LEU A 190 -2.82 4.99 18.09
N ASP A 191 -2.75 4.37 19.27
CA ASP A 191 -1.52 4.23 20.03
C ASP A 191 -0.75 3.02 19.50
N VAL A 192 0.48 3.26 19.05
CA VAL A 192 1.31 2.23 18.43
C VAL A 192 2.68 2.15 19.10
N LEU A 193 3.23 0.95 19.10
CA LEU A 193 4.61 0.70 19.51
C LEU A 193 5.41 0.25 18.27
N ALA A 194 6.50 0.94 18.00
CA ALA A 194 7.43 0.51 16.98
C ALA A 194 8.26 -0.68 17.48
N VAL A 195 8.23 -1.77 16.74
CA VAL A 195 9.02 -2.98 17.03
C VAL A 195 9.96 -3.28 15.88
N LYS A 196 11.14 -3.79 16.18
CA LYS A 196 12.05 -4.29 15.14
C LYS A 196 11.44 -5.52 14.47
N SER A 197 11.50 -5.53 13.16
CA SER A 197 10.95 -6.59 12.32
C SER A 197 12.03 -7.20 11.43
N ASP A 198 11.75 -8.40 10.92
CA ASP A 198 12.52 -8.99 9.84
C ASP A 198 12.34 -8.19 8.55
N VAL A 199 13.39 -8.00 7.79
CA VAL A 199 13.37 -7.27 6.52
C VAL A 199 12.62 -8.02 5.41
N GLY A 200 12.42 -9.34 5.59
CA GLY A 200 11.67 -10.20 4.68
C GLY A 200 12.26 -10.22 3.27
N MET A 201 11.38 -10.47 2.30
CA MET A 201 11.75 -10.51 0.87
C MET A 201 12.14 -9.14 0.28
N MET A 202 11.96 -8.06 1.03
CA MET A 202 12.32 -6.71 0.58
C MET A 202 13.80 -6.42 0.75
N GLY A 203 14.49 -7.17 1.63
CA GLY A 203 15.89 -6.96 1.96
C GLY A 203 16.14 -5.71 2.80
N GLY A 204 17.40 -5.34 2.97
CA GLY A 204 17.83 -4.20 3.78
C GLY A 204 18.50 -4.60 5.08
N LYS A 205 18.83 -3.61 5.92
CA LYS A 205 19.56 -3.82 7.20
C LYS A 205 18.64 -3.69 8.41
N VAL A 206 17.61 -2.86 8.31
CA VAL A 206 16.71 -2.51 9.43
C VAL A 206 15.27 -2.42 8.92
N ALA A 207 14.35 -2.96 9.70
CA ALA A 207 12.91 -2.79 9.49
C ALA A 207 12.21 -2.57 10.83
N HIS A 208 11.13 -1.78 10.81
CA HIS A 208 10.22 -1.61 11.94
C HIS A 208 8.78 -1.83 11.48
N GLU A 209 7.97 -2.38 12.40
CA GLU A 209 6.51 -2.43 12.30
C GLU A 209 5.90 -1.57 13.40
N PHE A 210 4.70 -1.04 13.14
CA PHE A 210 3.96 -0.17 14.06
C PHE A 210 2.62 -0.77 14.44
#